data_17ef36112233ac596d634fc25c9f60e3
#
_entry.id   17ef36112233ac596d634fc25c9f60e3
#
_cell.length_a   1.000
_cell.length_b   1.000
_cell.length_c   1.000
_cell.angle_alpha   90.00
_cell.angle_beta   90.00
_cell.angle_gamma   90.00
#
_symmetry.space_group_name_H-M   'P 1'
#
loop_
_entity.id
_entity.type
_entity.pdbx_description
1 polymer ?
#
loop_
_entity_poly.entity_id
_entity_poly.type
_entity_poly.pdbx_seq_one_letter_code
_entity_poly.pdbx_strand_id
1 'polypeptide(L)'
;MKALSHLIVLLCICLPAWGKQITGLYDAKALVADQQAQSRLAGAQQGLLEVLQKVSGFPVSAENPVVARSLRIADQYLYQFSYAHVEKSEDGLPELKGNWLNMRFEGKAIQRMVKKANLPRWGTNRPTMLVWLAIDDGERQIISDGYDHIAHEALLDGAKRRGIPVILPIYDLEDSIKLPMEQLWGMFSEGVVNASKRYGAESM
;
A
#
# COMPACT_ATOMS: atom_id res chain seq x y z
N MET A 1 27.14 -57.09 -19.07
CA MET A 1 27.18 -56.74 -17.64
C MET A 1 26.91 -55.28 -17.50
N LYS A 2 25.98 -54.94 -16.80
CA LYS A 2 25.03 -53.86 -16.69
C LYS A 2 25.65 -52.56 -16.30
N ALA A 3 25.68 -51.61 -17.24
CA ALA A 3 25.93 -50.20 -16.95
C ALA A 3 24.59 -49.59 -16.54
N LEU A 4 24.41 -49.41 -15.24
CA LEU A 4 23.23 -48.76 -14.68
C LEU A 4 23.42 -47.25 -14.83
N SER A 5 22.77 -46.71 -15.84
CA SER A 5 22.75 -45.28 -16.16
C SER A 5 22.00 -44.54 -15.03
N HIS A 6 22.73 -43.77 -14.25
CA HIS A 6 22.14 -42.86 -13.25
C HIS A 6 21.57 -41.63 -13.94
N LEU A 7 20.29 -41.75 -14.30
CA LEU A 7 19.50 -40.61 -14.71
C LEU A 7 19.20 -39.74 -13.48
N ILE A 8 20.07 -38.77 -13.21
CA ILE A 8 19.81 -37.70 -12.23
C ILE A 8 18.77 -36.79 -12.86
N VAL A 9 17.52 -37.02 -12.55
CA VAL A 9 16.44 -36.04 -12.81
C VAL A 9 16.69 -34.87 -11.89
N LEU A 10 17.30 -33.82 -12.43
CA LEU A 10 17.41 -32.54 -11.75
C LEU A 10 16.00 -31.92 -11.68
N LEU A 11 15.30 -32.27 -10.60
CA LEU A 11 14.00 -31.69 -10.29
C LEU A 11 14.24 -30.21 -9.91
N CYS A 12 14.16 -29.30 -10.89
CA CYS A 12 14.08 -27.88 -10.64
C CYS A 12 12.82 -27.59 -9.81
N ILE A 13 12.98 -27.56 -8.51
CA ILE A 13 11.96 -27.07 -7.60
C ILE A 13 11.87 -25.55 -7.84
N CYS A 14 11.03 -25.16 -8.78
CA CYS A 14 10.58 -23.77 -8.87
C CYS A 14 9.77 -23.49 -7.62
N LEU A 15 10.41 -22.97 -6.59
CA LEU A 15 9.68 -22.41 -5.45
C LEU A 15 8.81 -21.26 -6.00
N PRO A 16 7.47 -21.35 -5.88
CA PRO A 16 6.64 -20.24 -6.28
C PRO A 16 7.00 -19.05 -5.39
N ALA A 17 7.47 -17.97 -6.00
CA ALA A 17 7.57 -16.68 -5.33
C ALA A 17 6.14 -16.27 -4.95
N TRP A 18 5.78 -16.42 -3.69
CA TRP A 18 4.47 -16.08 -3.17
C TRP A 18 4.43 -14.56 -2.92
N GLY A 19 4.43 -13.79 -3.99
CA GLY A 19 4.12 -12.37 -3.88
C GLY A 19 2.70 -12.22 -3.30
N LYS A 20 2.55 -11.42 -2.27
CA LYS A 20 1.24 -11.14 -1.66
C LYS A 20 0.35 -10.45 -2.68
N GLN A 21 -0.75 -11.08 -3.05
CA GLN A 21 -1.74 -10.43 -3.91
C GLN A 21 -2.36 -9.26 -3.16
N ILE A 22 -2.24 -8.06 -3.74
CA ILE A 22 -2.88 -6.88 -3.18
C ILE A 22 -4.39 -6.98 -3.33
N THR A 23 -5.08 -6.91 -2.21
CA THR A 23 -6.53 -6.69 -2.14
C THR A 23 -6.82 -5.20 -2.17
N GLY A 24 -7.99 -4.81 -2.70
CA GLY A 24 -8.41 -3.41 -2.70
C GLY A 24 -7.68 -2.50 -3.69
N LEU A 25 -7.09 -3.06 -4.77
CA LEU A 25 -6.42 -2.28 -5.81
C LEU A 25 -7.32 -1.22 -6.47
N TYR A 26 -8.63 -1.48 -6.51
CA TYR A 26 -9.66 -0.60 -7.08
C TYR A 26 -10.47 0.12 -6.00
N ASP A 27 -10.09 0.02 -4.73
CA ASP A 27 -10.76 0.69 -3.62
C ASP A 27 -10.06 2.01 -3.31
N ALA A 28 -10.85 3.04 -2.96
CA ALA A 28 -10.35 4.32 -2.50
C ALA A 28 -11.26 4.88 -1.40
N LYS A 29 -10.74 5.84 -0.65
CA LYS A 29 -11.46 6.52 0.42
C LYS A 29 -11.19 8.02 0.32
N ALA A 30 -12.23 8.83 0.38
CA ALA A 30 -12.10 10.28 0.37
C ALA A 30 -12.99 10.92 1.44
N LEU A 31 -12.53 12.01 2.03
CA LEU A 31 -13.35 12.82 2.91
C LEU A 31 -14.21 13.76 2.05
N VAL A 32 -15.52 13.75 2.25
CA VAL A 32 -16.46 14.61 1.54
C VAL A 32 -17.31 15.40 2.54
N ALA A 33 -17.73 16.61 2.16
CA ALA A 33 -18.48 17.50 3.04
C ALA A 33 -19.85 16.92 3.39
N ASP A 34 -20.52 16.34 2.41
CA ASP A 34 -21.87 15.79 2.54
C ASP A 34 -22.08 14.58 1.60
N GLN A 35 -23.31 14.06 1.55
CA GLN A 35 -23.67 12.91 0.71
C GLN A 35 -24.29 13.31 -0.64
N GLN A 36 -24.20 14.59 -1.02
CA GLN A 36 -24.76 15.07 -2.28
C GLN A 36 -23.96 14.57 -3.48
N ALA A 37 -24.58 14.58 -4.64
CA ALA A 37 -23.96 14.10 -5.88
C ALA A 37 -22.68 14.86 -6.24
N GLN A 38 -22.64 16.18 -5.98
CA GLN A 38 -21.47 17.01 -6.26
C GLN A 38 -20.31 16.66 -5.36
N SER A 39 -20.54 16.48 -4.04
CA SER A 39 -19.51 16.04 -3.09
C SER A 39 -19.04 14.62 -3.39
N ARG A 40 -19.94 13.72 -3.80
CA ARG A 40 -19.58 12.38 -4.27
C ARG A 40 -18.71 12.42 -5.53
N LEU A 41 -19.05 13.26 -6.51
CA LEU A 41 -18.21 13.42 -7.70
C LEU A 41 -16.81 13.92 -7.35
N ALA A 42 -16.70 14.93 -6.47
CA ALA A 42 -15.40 15.44 -6.02
C ALA A 42 -14.58 14.36 -5.30
N GLY A 43 -15.19 13.58 -4.41
CA GLY A 43 -14.55 12.43 -3.76
C GLY A 43 -14.16 11.34 -4.77
N ALA A 44 -15.01 11.06 -5.76
CA ALA A 44 -14.72 10.07 -6.82
C ALA A 44 -13.57 10.52 -7.73
N GLN A 45 -13.40 11.81 -7.98
CA GLN A 45 -12.25 12.35 -8.71
C GLN A 45 -10.94 12.06 -7.99
N GLN A 46 -10.88 12.32 -6.67
CA GLN A 46 -9.72 12.01 -5.85
C GLN A 46 -9.45 10.50 -5.82
N GLY A 47 -10.49 9.70 -5.58
CA GLY A 47 -10.39 8.26 -5.53
C GLY A 47 -9.96 7.65 -6.87
N LEU A 48 -10.43 8.19 -8.00
CA LEU A 48 -10.04 7.73 -9.33
C LEU A 48 -8.56 7.95 -9.59
N LEU A 49 -8.02 9.12 -9.21
CA LEU A 49 -6.58 9.39 -9.33
C LEU A 49 -5.76 8.44 -8.45
N GLU A 50 -6.20 8.20 -7.21
CA GLU A 50 -5.55 7.25 -6.31
C GLU A 50 -5.54 5.83 -6.90
N VAL A 51 -6.67 5.36 -7.43
CA VAL A 51 -6.78 4.04 -8.05
C VAL A 51 -5.91 3.93 -9.30
N LEU A 52 -5.89 4.96 -10.13
CA LEU A 52 -5.00 4.98 -11.31
C LEU A 52 -3.53 4.95 -10.89
N GLN A 53 -3.14 5.67 -9.85
CA GLN A 53 -1.80 5.62 -9.28
C GLN A 53 -1.47 4.23 -8.72
N LYS A 54 -2.37 3.59 -7.99
CA LYS A 54 -2.21 2.21 -7.51
C LYS A 54 -1.98 1.24 -8.67
N VAL A 55 -2.78 1.34 -9.72
CA VAL A 55 -2.72 0.42 -10.87
C VAL A 55 -1.51 0.68 -11.76
N SER A 56 -1.08 1.93 -11.90
CA SER A 56 0.10 2.28 -12.70
C SER A 56 1.41 2.11 -11.95
N GLY A 57 1.41 2.25 -10.63
CA GLY A 57 2.61 2.32 -9.78
C GLY A 57 3.34 3.67 -9.83
N PHE A 58 2.81 4.66 -10.57
CA PHE A 58 3.40 5.98 -10.76
C PHE A 58 2.39 7.09 -10.52
N PRO A 59 2.84 8.30 -10.15
CA PRO A 59 1.96 9.46 -10.09
C PRO A 59 1.25 9.69 -11.43
N VAL A 60 -0.05 9.91 -11.38
CA VAL A 60 -0.89 10.12 -12.58
C VAL A 60 -1.26 11.58 -12.67
N SER A 61 -0.89 12.21 -13.81
CA SER A 61 -1.26 13.60 -14.06
C SER A 61 -2.74 13.70 -14.47
N ALA A 62 -3.46 14.63 -13.82
CA ALA A 62 -4.80 15.02 -14.22
C ALA A 62 -4.85 15.71 -15.59
N GLU A 63 -3.71 16.17 -16.12
CA GLU A 63 -3.59 16.82 -17.44
C GLU A 63 -3.61 15.82 -18.59
N ASN A 64 -3.39 14.52 -18.33
CA ASN A 64 -3.54 13.51 -19.36
C ASN A 64 -4.96 13.57 -19.94
N PRO A 65 -5.15 13.72 -21.27
CA PRO A 65 -6.47 13.97 -21.87
C PRO A 65 -7.52 12.91 -21.58
N VAL A 66 -7.08 11.64 -21.42
CA VAL A 66 -7.96 10.52 -21.09
C VAL A 66 -8.37 10.61 -19.64
N VAL A 67 -7.42 10.87 -18.74
CA VAL A 67 -7.66 11.03 -17.30
C VAL A 67 -8.56 12.23 -17.05
N ALA A 68 -8.23 13.41 -17.61
CA ALA A 68 -9.03 14.63 -17.47
C ALA A 68 -10.50 14.45 -17.89
N ARG A 69 -10.73 13.74 -18.99
CA ARG A 69 -12.09 13.41 -19.46
C ARG A 69 -12.80 12.48 -18.47
N SER A 70 -12.11 11.49 -17.97
CA SER A 70 -12.67 10.51 -17.03
C SER A 70 -12.98 11.11 -15.68
N LEU A 71 -12.19 12.07 -15.21
CA LEU A 71 -12.43 12.78 -13.94
C LEU A 71 -13.78 13.53 -13.95
N ARG A 72 -14.22 14.05 -15.09
CA ARG A 72 -15.52 14.78 -15.19
C ARG A 72 -16.74 13.93 -14.84
N ILE A 73 -16.60 12.61 -14.96
CA ILE A 73 -17.67 11.62 -14.73
C ILE A 73 -17.15 10.50 -13.81
N ALA A 74 -16.27 10.84 -12.85
CA ALA A 74 -15.56 9.84 -12.05
C ALA A 74 -16.50 8.95 -11.23
N ASP A 75 -17.64 9.47 -10.80
CA ASP A 75 -18.66 8.75 -10.07
C ASP A 75 -19.35 7.65 -10.90
N GLN A 76 -19.37 7.76 -12.23
CA GLN A 76 -19.90 6.73 -13.13
C GLN A 76 -19.01 5.48 -13.22
N TYR A 77 -17.76 5.57 -12.78
CA TYR A 77 -16.85 4.41 -12.71
C TYR A 77 -16.95 3.66 -11.37
N LEU A 78 -17.79 4.14 -10.42
CA LEU A 78 -18.00 3.46 -9.16
C LEU A 78 -18.85 2.19 -9.36
N TYR A 79 -18.29 1.05 -8.97
CA TYR A 79 -19.04 -0.20 -8.86
C TYR A 79 -19.89 -0.21 -7.60
N GLN A 80 -19.33 0.32 -6.50
CA GLN A 80 -19.98 0.40 -5.20
C GLN A 80 -19.42 1.59 -4.43
N PHE A 81 -20.27 2.22 -3.62
CA PHE A 81 -19.84 3.22 -2.66
C PHE A 81 -20.68 3.17 -1.39
N SER A 82 -20.11 3.66 -0.28
CA SER A 82 -20.81 3.82 0.99
C SER A 82 -20.27 5.03 1.74
N TYR A 83 -21.10 5.61 2.62
CA TYR A 83 -20.68 6.67 3.51
C TYR A 83 -20.52 6.14 4.92
N ALA A 84 -19.50 6.63 5.62
CA ALA A 84 -19.29 6.41 7.04
C ALA A 84 -19.06 7.77 7.71
N HIS A 85 -19.60 7.95 8.91
CA HIS A 85 -19.29 9.15 9.69
C HIS A 85 -17.81 9.18 10.06
N VAL A 86 -17.25 10.38 10.13
CA VAL A 86 -15.96 10.59 10.76
C VAL A 86 -16.14 10.45 12.26
N GLU A 87 -15.49 9.49 12.87
CA GLU A 87 -15.46 9.37 14.32
C GLU A 87 -14.68 10.55 14.88
N LYS A 88 -15.16 11.12 15.98
CA LYS A 88 -14.46 12.20 16.68
C LYS A 88 -13.14 11.65 17.19
N SER A 89 -12.04 12.31 16.86
CA SER A 89 -10.77 12.03 17.50
C SER A 89 -10.84 12.47 18.96
N GLU A 90 -10.59 11.55 19.88
CA GLU A 90 -10.49 11.87 21.32
C GLU A 90 -9.18 12.61 21.68
N ASP A 91 -8.20 12.63 20.76
CA ASP A 91 -6.82 13.05 21.02
C ASP A 91 -6.49 14.51 20.66
N GLY A 92 -7.49 15.41 20.66
CA GLY A 92 -7.25 16.85 20.44
C GLY A 92 -6.79 17.24 19.01
N LEU A 93 -6.83 16.32 18.05
CA LEU A 93 -6.65 16.61 16.65
C LEU A 93 -7.83 17.43 16.10
N PRO A 94 -7.63 18.26 15.06
CA PRO A 94 -8.69 19.04 14.46
C PRO A 94 -9.87 18.15 14.08
N GLU A 95 -11.07 18.51 14.53
CA GLU A 95 -12.31 17.77 14.20
C GLU A 95 -12.50 17.76 12.68
N LEU A 96 -12.30 16.59 12.07
CA LEU A 96 -12.61 16.40 10.64
C LEU A 96 -14.14 16.43 10.48
N LYS A 97 -14.65 17.45 9.81
CA LYS A 97 -16.08 17.56 9.48
C LYS A 97 -16.34 16.91 8.13
N GLY A 98 -17.40 16.10 8.06
CA GLY A 98 -17.82 15.45 6.82
C GLY A 98 -18.10 13.96 6.96
N ASN A 99 -18.04 13.28 5.84
CA ASN A 99 -18.27 11.84 5.76
C ASN A 99 -17.11 11.19 4.99
N TRP A 100 -16.72 10.01 5.42
CA TRP A 100 -15.85 9.17 4.62
C TRP A 100 -16.67 8.54 3.49
N LEU A 101 -16.32 8.82 2.26
CA LEU A 101 -16.81 8.14 1.08
C LEU A 101 -15.87 6.97 0.78
N ASN A 102 -16.32 5.75 1.09
CA ASN A 102 -15.63 4.53 0.70
C ASN A 102 -16.09 4.14 -0.70
N MET A 103 -15.17 3.86 -1.59
CA MET A 103 -15.42 3.65 -3.01
C MET A 103 -14.76 2.39 -3.51
N ARG A 104 -15.45 1.65 -4.38
CA ARG A 104 -14.88 0.60 -5.21
C ARG A 104 -15.18 0.91 -6.66
N PHE A 105 -14.13 1.02 -7.46
CA PHE A 105 -14.22 1.29 -8.89
C PHE A 105 -14.36 0.00 -9.70
N GLU A 106 -15.00 0.10 -10.88
CA GLU A 106 -15.14 -1.02 -11.80
C GLU A 106 -13.78 -1.35 -12.45
N GLY A 107 -13.18 -2.49 -12.06
CA GLY A 107 -11.79 -2.83 -12.42
C GLY A 107 -11.54 -2.91 -13.92
N LYS A 108 -12.50 -3.43 -14.71
CA LYS A 108 -12.37 -3.49 -16.19
C LYS A 108 -12.35 -2.11 -16.81
N ALA A 109 -13.13 -1.16 -16.29
CA ALA A 109 -13.14 0.22 -16.76
C ALA A 109 -11.81 0.92 -16.45
N ILE A 110 -11.27 0.74 -15.22
CA ILE A 110 -9.97 1.27 -14.83
C ILE A 110 -8.86 0.70 -15.74
N GLN A 111 -8.84 -0.60 -15.99
CA GLN A 111 -7.82 -1.21 -16.86
C GLN A 111 -7.88 -0.68 -18.29
N ARG A 112 -9.09 -0.47 -18.84
CA ARG A 112 -9.26 0.17 -20.15
C ARG A 112 -8.75 1.60 -20.16
N MET A 113 -8.99 2.34 -19.08
CA MET A 113 -8.53 3.72 -18.91
C MET A 113 -7.01 3.80 -18.87
N VAL A 114 -6.34 2.98 -18.05
CA VAL A 114 -4.88 2.87 -17.96
C VAL A 114 -4.27 2.61 -19.35
N LYS A 115 -4.84 1.66 -20.10
CA LYS A 115 -4.39 1.36 -21.47
C LYS A 115 -4.58 2.55 -22.43
N LYS A 116 -5.75 3.21 -22.40
CA LYS A 116 -6.05 4.35 -23.27
C LYS A 116 -5.20 5.59 -22.93
N ALA A 117 -4.90 5.77 -21.66
CA ALA A 117 -4.08 6.88 -21.18
C ALA A 117 -2.56 6.62 -21.38
N ASN A 118 -2.20 5.46 -21.94
CA ASN A 118 -0.81 5.01 -22.08
C ASN A 118 -0.01 5.05 -20.77
N LEU A 119 -0.68 4.71 -19.67
CA LEU A 119 -0.04 4.61 -18.36
C LEU A 119 0.63 3.23 -18.22
N PRO A 120 1.75 3.14 -17.50
CA PRO A 120 2.34 1.85 -17.16
C PRO A 120 1.34 1.03 -16.33
N ARG A 121 1.56 -0.26 -16.25
CA ARG A 121 0.72 -1.15 -15.46
C ARG A 121 1.59 -1.91 -14.46
N TRP A 122 1.30 -1.72 -13.18
CA TRP A 122 1.89 -2.52 -12.13
C TRP A 122 0.93 -3.66 -11.73
N GLY A 123 1.40 -4.89 -11.86
CA GLY A 123 0.60 -6.07 -11.57
C GLY A 123 0.13 -6.17 -10.12
N THR A 124 -0.73 -7.15 -9.85
CA THR A 124 -1.24 -7.43 -8.49
C THR A 124 -0.24 -8.16 -7.60
N ASN A 125 0.74 -8.85 -8.23
CA ASN A 125 1.84 -9.51 -7.51
C ASN A 125 2.93 -8.46 -7.26
N ARG A 126 3.04 -8.01 -6.02
CA ARG A 126 3.97 -6.94 -5.62
C ARG A 126 4.87 -7.41 -4.51
N PRO A 127 6.16 -7.01 -4.53
CA PRO A 127 7.07 -7.37 -3.46
C PRO A 127 6.60 -6.78 -2.13
N THR A 128 6.66 -7.57 -1.08
CA THR A 128 6.40 -7.08 0.28
C THR A 128 7.61 -6.31 0.76
N MET A 129 7.37 -5.09 1.25
CA MET A 129 8.39 -4.20 1.79
C MET A 129 8.35 -4.28 3.32
N LEU A 130 9.48 -4.63 3.95
CA LEU A 130 9.67 -4.48 5.39
C LEU A 130 10.15 -3.06 5.69
N VAL A 131 9.49 -2.37 6.60
CA VAL A 131 9.85 -1.02 6.99
C VAL A 131 10.26 -1.00 8.46
N TRP A 132 11.51 -0.62 8.72
CA TRP A 132 12.02 -0.29 10.04
C TRP A 132 11.79 1.20 10.28
N LEU A 133 10.82 1.53 11.11
CA LEU A 133 10.42 2.90 11.41
C LEU A 133 10.89 3.28 12.81
N ALA A 134 11.83 4.23 12.89
CA ALA A 134 12.24 4.85 14.14
C ALA A 134 11.76 6.31 14.18
N ILE A 135 11.26 6.73 15.33
CA ILE A 135 10.78 8.09 15.59
C ILE A 135 11.45 8.67 16.83
N ASP A 136 11.44 9.99 16.94
CA ASP A 136 11.86 10.75 18.11
C ASP A 136 10.78 11.80 18.41
N ASP A 137 9.97 11.53 19.38
CA ASP A 137 8.89 12.41 19.87
C ASP A 137 9.14 12.85 21.34
N GLY A 138 10.42 12.93 21.69
CA GLY A 138 10.94 13.19 23.03
C GLY A 138 11.69 11.99 23.59
N GLU A 139 11.36 10.80 23.13
CA GLU A 139 12.10 9.56 23.33
C GLU A 139 12.21 8.80 22.02
N ARG A 140 13.39 8.26 21.74
CA ARG A 140 13.60 7.46 20.54
C ARG A 140 12.98 6.08 20.68
N GLN A 141 12.15 5.72 19.73
CA GLN A 141 11.48 4.42 19.73
C GLN A 141 11.36 3.83 18.33
N ILE A 142 11.31 2.50 18.25
CA ILE A 142 11.06 1.76 17.02
C ILE A 142 9.59 1.37 17.01
N ILE A 143 8.92 1.72 15.94
CA ILE A 143 7.52 1.37 15.73
C ILE A 143 7.45 -0.05 15.19
N SER A 144 6.85 -0.93 15.97
CA SER A 144 6.63 -2.34 15.63
C SER A 144 5.25 -2.59 15.04
N ASP A 145 5.03 -3.80 14.52
CA ASP A 145 3.70 -4.24 14.10
C ASP A 145 2.73 -4.24 15.29
N GLY A 146 1.57 -3.62 15.12
CA GLY A 146 0.57 -3.48 16.18
C GLY A 146 0.90 -2.45 17.26
N TYR A 147 1.98 -1.66 17.11
CA TYR A 147 2.25 -0.57 18.04
C TYR A 147 1.26 0.59 17.81
N ASP A 148 0.56 0.99 18.87
CA ASP A 148 -0.44 2.07 18.80
C ASP A 148 0.27 3.43 18.75
N HIS A 149 0.48 3.91 17.54
CA HIS A 149 1.13 5.19 17.28
C HIS A 149 0.69 5.77 15.93
N ILE A 150 0.49 7.07 15.87
CA ILE A 150 0.04 7.77 14.66
C ILE A 150 0.97 7.54 13.44
N ALA A 151 2.26 7.38 13.66
CA ALA A 151 3.22 7.09 12.59
C ALA A 151 3.02 5.70 11.98
N HIS A 152 2.60 4.69 12.78
CA HIS A 152 2.24 3.36 12.29
C HIS A 152 1.05 3.43 11.34
N GLU A 153 -0.04 4.05 11.79
CA GLU A 153 -1.24 4.22 10.97
C GLU A 153 -0.98 5.03 9.70
N ALA A 154 -0.24 6.14 9.82
CA ALA A 154 0.11 6.98 8.68
C ALA A 154 0.95 6.24 7.63
N LEU A 155 1.90 5.40 8.07
CA LEU A 155 2.70 4.57 7.18
C LEU A 155 1.83 3.56 6.43
N LEU A 156 0.97 2.82 7.15
CA LEU A 156 0.11 1.81 6.54
C LEU A 156 -0.93 2.43 5.58
N ASP A 157 -1.52 3.56 5.96
CA ASP A 157 -2.46 4.27 5.08
C ASP A 157 -1.75 4.82 3.83
N GLY A 158 -0.58 5.41 3.99
CA GLY A 158 0.25 5.88 2.87
C GLY A 158 0.66 4.76 1.91
N ALA A 159 1.04 3.60 2.44
CA ALA A 159 1.37 2.40 1.67
C ALA A 159 0.13 1.86 0.93
N LYS A 160 -1.01 1.79 1.62
CA LYS A 160 -2.30 1.35 1.04
C LYS A 160 -2.75 2.26 -0.12
N ARG A 161 -2.62 3.58 0.03
CA ARG A 161 -2.94 4.55 -1.05
C ARG A 161 -2.05 4.38 -2.27
N ARG A 162 -0.85 3.85 -2.12
CA ARG A 162 0.08 3.54 -3.22
C ARG A 162 -0.03 2.10 -3.70
N GLY A 163 -0.79 1.28 -2.99
CA GLY A 163 -0.91 -0.15 -3.26
C GLY A 163 0.42 -0.88 -3.02
N ILE A 164 1.19 -0.50 -2.02
CA ILE A 164 2.45 -1.14 -1.64
C ILE A 164 2.17 -2.06 -0.45
N PRO A 165 2.46 -3.37 -0.54
CA PRO A 165 2.38 -4.25 0.62
C PRO A 165 3.52 -3.90 1.57
N VAL A 166 3.19 -3.40 2.76
CA VAL A 166 4.15 -3.08 3.81
C VAL A 166 3.91 -3.99 5.01
N ILE A 167 4.99 -4.42 5.65
CA ILE A 167 5.00 -5.01 6.98
C ILE A 167 5.99 -4.25 7.85
N LEU A 168 5.72 -4.22 9.15
CA LEU A 168 6.66 -3.72 10.15
C LEU A 168 7.26 -4.90 10.92
N PRO A 169 8.41 -4.73 11.56
CA PRO A 169 8.98 -5.75 12.42
C PRO A 169 8.11 -5.97 13.67
N ILE A 170 8.15 -7.16 14.24
CA ILE A 170 7.54 -7.45 15.55
C ILE A 170 8.32 -6.73 16.64
N TYR A 171 9.61 -6.52 16.42
CA TYR A 171 10.59 -5.92 17.32
C TYR A 171 10.64 -6.62 18.68
N ASP A 172 10.75 -7.93 18.66
CA ASP A 172 10.96 -8.76 19.84
C ASP A 172 12.43 -8.73 20.32
N LEU A 173 12.76 -9.57 21.30
CA LEU A 173 14.10 -9.65 21.84
C LEU A 173 15.16 -10.02 20.77
N GLU A 174 14.81 -10.86 19.80
CA GLU A 174 15.73 -11.22 18.72
C GLU A 174 16.05 -10.01 17.85
N ASP A 175 15.04 -9.23 17.49
CA ASP A 175 15.21 -8.03 16.69
C ASP A 175 16.02 -6.96 17.46
N SER A 176 15.71 -6.74 18.73
CA SER A 176 16.42 -5.73 19.55
C SER A 176 17.91 -6.06 19.76
N ILE A 177 18.27 -7.35 19.77
CA ILE A 177 19.67 -7.79 19.80
C ILE A 177 20.35 -7.60 18.45
N LYS A 178 19.66 -7.93 17.34
CA LYS A 178 20.24 -7.84 15.98
C LYS A 178 20.30 -6.42 15.44
N LEU A 179 19.34 -5.59 15.83
CA LEU A 179 19.21 -4.21 15.39
C LEU A 179 18.84 -3.31 16.58
N PRO A 180 19.78 -2.98 17.47
CA PRO A 180 19.57 -1.98 18.50
C PRO A 180 19.17 -0.62 17.91
N MET A 181 18.47 0.20 18.71
CA MET A 181 18.00 1.52 18.32
C MET A 181 19.10 2.38 17.71
N GLU A 182 20.28 2.37 18.29
CA GLU A 182 21.42 3.20 17.86
C GLU A 182 21.90 2.82 16.46
N GLN A 183 21.82 1.53 16.11
CA GLN A 183 22.18 1.06 14.78
C GLN A 183 21.14 1.45 13.73
N LEU A 184 19.85 1.33 14.06
CA LEU A 184 18.80 1.80 13.17
C LEU A 184 18.86 3.32 12.99
N TRP A 185 18.99 4.06 14.08
CA TRP A 185 19.09 5.52 14.06
C TRP A 185 20.31 6.02 13.29
N GLY A 186 21.43 5.31 13.43
CA GLY A 186 22.66 5.57 12.68
C GLY A 186 22.64 5.09 11.25
N MET A 187 21.51 4.47 10.79
CA MET A 187 21.34 3.90 9.43
C MET A 187 22.43 2.88 9.05
N PHE A 188 22.85 2.04 9.99
CA PHE A 188 23.80 0.97 9.72
C PHE A 188 23.14 -0.17 8.96
N SER A 189 23.32 -0.19 7.64
CA SER A 189 22.66 -1.11 6.71
C SER A 189 22.89 -2.59 7.01
N GLU A 190 24.04 -2.97 7.54
CA GLU A 190 24.35 -4.37 7.88
C GLU A 190 23.44 -4.92 8.97
N GLY A 191 23.19 -4.15 10.04
CA GLY A 191 22.26 -4.49 11.11
C GLY A 191 20.84 -4.65 10.57
N VAL A 192 20.37 -3.69 9.75
CA VAL A 192 19.05 -3.73 9.13
C VAL A 192 18.90 -4.98 8.26
N VAL A 193 19.86 -5.27 7.37
CA VAL A 193 19.84 -6.46 6.51
C VAL A 193 19.78 -7.75 7.34
N ASN A 194 20.60 -7.85 8.40
CA ASN A 194 20.65 -9.05 9.22
C ASN A 194 19.35 -9.29 10.01
N ALA A 195 18.75 -8.26 10.58
CA ALA A 195 17.48 -8.35 11.29
C ALA A 195 16.31 -8.66 10.33
N SER A 196 16.36 -8.14 9.11
CA SER A 196 15.30 -8.31 8.11
C SER A 196 15.17 -9.73 7.56
N LYS A 197 16.20 -10.55 7.61
CA LYS A 197 16.22 -11.91 7.02
C LYS A 197 15.09 -12.81 7.51
N ARG A 198 14.69 -12.69 8.78
CA ARG A 198 13.63 -13.52 9.38
C ARG A 198 12.22 -13.22 8.83
N TYR A 199 12.02 -12.04 8.27
CA TYR A 199 10.69 -11.58 7.81
C TYR A 199 10.34 -12.04 6.41
N GLY A 200 11.31 -12.56 5.65
CA GLY A 200 11.08 -13.02 4.28
C GLY A 200 10.55 -11.94 3.34
N ALA A 201 10.78 -10.66 3.66
CA ALA A 201 10.41 -9.55 2.81
C ALA A 201 11.30 -9.50 1.57
N GLU A 202 10.72 -9.14 0.43
CA GLU A 202 11.43 -9.08 -0.86
C GLU A 202 12.18 -7.77 -1.04
N SER A 203 11.86 -6.76 -0.23
CA SER A 203 12.54 -5.45 -0.16
C SER A 203 12.49 -4.86 1.25
N MET A 204 13.40 -3.92 1.53
CA MET A 204 13.50 -3.19 2.77
C MET A 204 13.94 -1.74 2.50
#